data_67d4501373075e318807d1abf8ef2c98
#
_entry.id   67d4501373075e318807d1abf8ef2c98
#
_cell.length_a   1.000
_cell.length_b   1.000
_cell.length_c   1.000
_cell.angle_alpha   90.00
_cell.angle_beta   90.00
_cell.angle_gamma   90.00
#
_symmetry.space_group_name_H-M   'P 1'
#
loop_
_entity.id
_entity.type
_entity.pdbx_description
1 polymer ?
#
loop_
_entity_poly.entity_id
_entity_poly.type
_entity_poly.pdbx_seq_one_letter_code
_entity_poly.pdbx_strand_id
1 'polypeptide(L)'
;MIRFVFQAFLLICLLILQQQEAEAQSIETRLKAAYERFSQDPQLSYASHSLLVVELPSGKPVFAFNNRLGLAPASTQKVVTAAAAFELLTPGFRYQTQFDIGTFNGETSLLVTPSGDPSLGSTRYHSTRPDLLLSKLRDYVLKNGAASISDTIRIIQPAGFVDPQRVPDGWIVQDLGNYYGAGASWFNWRENQYDLELASSASIGQPGSVEVRNQADLPPEIHSIDNRLTAGKKGSGDNAYIYLPLTGNQFQLKGTIPTGENAFLISGAISEPEKYFASNLADELSESDASFQLARKLSATLVPVGQPLSGNSLPILSPSLDSLSYWFLRKSVNLYGEAFLKTIGLKEGNSFSTEEGLAVLRRFWQQQGIDSFALRMRDGSGLSPENRLTTESMVQVLRFAKKQDWFDDYFAGFPSYNGMRMKSGTISAVKGFCGYHRSNKTGKEYVFAFLVNNYSGSSGAIVSKMYQVLNELK
;
A
#
# COMPACT_ATOMS: atom_id res chain seq x y z
N MET A 1 -56.68 -21.36 -46.41
CA MET A 1 -56.24 -20.07 -45.85
C MET A 1 -55.69 -20.21 -44.41
N ILE A 2 -56.40 -20.81 -43.47
CA ILE A 2 -56.01 -20.94 -42.05
C ILE A 2 -54.66 -21.70 -41.87
N ARG A 3 -54.44 -22.78 -42.58
CA ARG A 3 -53.17 -23.55 -42.51
C ARG A 3 -51.92 -22.77 -42.97
N PHE A 4 -52.08 -21.90 -43.96
CA PHE A 4 -50.98 -21.06 -44.48
C PHE A 4 -50.59 -19.94 -43.48
N VAL A 5 -51.58 -19.37 -42.80
CA VAL A 5 -51.38 -18.34 -41.78
C VAL A 5 -50.68 -18.94 -40.54
N PHE A 6 -51.04 -20.16 -40.14
CA PHE A 6 -50.37 -20.85 -39.00
C PHE A 6 -48.93 -21.24 -39.30
N GLN A 7 -48.63 -21.70 -40.54
CA GLN A 7 -47.27 -21.97 -40.93
C GLN A 7 -46.40 -20.73 -41.04
N ALA A 8 -46.92 -19.61 -41.53
CA ALA A 8 -46.23 -18.34 -41.55
C ALA A 8 -45.96 -17.81 -40.13
N PHE A 9 -46.94 -17.93 -39.21
CA PHE A 9 -46.76 -17.53 -37.83
C PHE A 9 -45.70 -18.39 -37.10
N LEU A 10 -45.67 -19.71 -37.31
CA LEU A 10 -44.68 -20.60 -36.78
C LEU A 10 -43.24 -20.28 -37.29
N LEU A 11 -43.14 -19.94 -38.59
CA LEU A 11 -41.87 -19.53 -39.21
C LEU A 11 -41.37 -18.19 -38.63
N ILE A 12 -42.26 -17.24 -38.40
CA ILE A 12 -41.91 -15.95 -37.79
C ILE A 12 -41.48 -16.16 -36.34
N CYS A 13 -42.17 -16.99 -35.56
CA CYS A 13 -41.78 -17.33 -34.18
C CYS A 13 -40.40 -18.03 -34.15
N LEU A 14 -40.13 -18.96 -35.07
CA LEU A 14 -38.82 -19.58 -35.22
C LEU A 14 -37.71 -18.62 -35.59
N LEU A 15 -37.98 -17.67 -36.48
CA LEU A 15 -37.05 -16.63 -36.89
C LEU A 15 -36.79 -15.63 -35.75
N ILE A 16 -37.81 -15.29 -34.94
CA ILE A 16 -37.65 -14.45 -33.75
C ILE A 16 -36.85 -15.19 -32.65
N LEU A 17 -37.09 -16.48 -32.47
CA LEU A 17 -36.30 -17.32 -31.55
C LEU A 17 -34.85 -17.46 -32.02
N GLN A 18 -34.60 -17.65 -33.30
CA GLN A 18 -33.26 -17.67 -33.87
C GLN A 18 -32.54 -16.32 -33.80
N GLN A 19 -33.26 -15.20 -33.94
CA GLN A 19 -32.71 -13.86 -33.76
C GLN A 19 -32.39 -13.61 -32.27
N GLN A 20 -33.20 -14.07 -31.32
CA GLN A 20 -32.89 -13.97 -29.88
C GLN A 20 -31.71 -14.84 -29.48
N GLU A 21 -31.50 -16.01 -30.10
CA GLU A 21 -30.30 -16.81 -29.89
C GLU A 21 -29.04 -16.21 -30.50
N ALA A 22 -29.15 -15.50 -31.63
CA ALA A 22 -28.04 -14.79 -32.30
C ALA A 22 -27.58 -13.54 -31.53
N GLU A 23 -28.45 -12.89 -30.77
CA GLU A 23 -28.11 -11.68 -29.97
C GLU A 23 -27.42 -11.95 -28.64
N ALA A 24 -27.46 -13.16 -28.10
CA ALA A 24 -26.84 -13.51 -26.84
C ALA A 24 -25.58 -14.34 -27.05
N GLN A 25 -24.54 -13.80 -27.68
CA GLN A 25 -23.21 -14.40 -27.55
C GLN A 25 -22.90 -14.61 -26.08
N SER A 26 -22.52 -15.84 -25.69
CA SER A 26 -22.17 -16.14 -24.32
C SER A 26 -21.06 -15.18 -23.85
N ILE A 27 -21.10 -14.80 -22.59
CA ILE A 27 -20.04 -13.95 -21.99
C ILE A 27 -18.64 -14.52 -22.25
N GLU A 28 -18.52 -15.84 -22.29
CA GLU A 28 -17.30 -16.57 -22.63
C GLU A 28 -16.81 -16.23 -24.04
N THR A 29 -17.71 -16.26 -25.03
CA THR A 29 -17.40 -15.93 -26.43
C THR A 29 -16.97 -14.46 -26.57
N ARG A 30 -17.67 -13.55 -25.91
CA ARG A 30 -17.33 -12.11 -25.94
C ARG A 30 -15.98 -11.84 -25.29
N LEU A 31 -15.73 -12.39 -24.10
CA LEU A 31 -14.44 -12.28 -23.41
C LEU A 31 -13.30 -12.85 -24.25
N LYS A 32 -13.50 -14.02 -24.88
CA LYS A 32 -12.51 -14.64 -25.75
C LYS A 32 -12.15 -13.70 -26.90
N ALA A 33 -13.14 -13.20 -27.64
CA ALA A 33 -12.93 -12.29 -28.77
C ALA A 33 -12.27 -10.96 -28.34
N ALA A 34 -12.67 -10.39 -27.21
CA ALA A 34 -12.05 -9.17 -26.67
C ALA A 34 -10.61 -9.41 -26.26
N TYR A 35 -10.32 -10.54 -25.62
CA TYR A 35 -8.97 -10.91 -25.18
C TYR A 35 -8.04 -11.25 -26.37
N GLU A 36 -8.55 -11.89 -27.42
CA GLU A 36 -7.79 -12.14 -28.65
C GLU A 36 -7.37 -10.83 -29.31
N ARG A 37 -8.28 -9.85 -29.42
CA ARG A 37 -7.91 -8.51 -29.90
C ARG A 37 -6.88 -7.83 -29.01
N PHE A 38 -7.04 -7.94 -27.70
CA PHE A 38 -6.07 -7.42 -26.72
C PHE A 38 -4.70 -8.04 -26.90
N SER A 39 -4.60 -9.36 -26.99
CA SER A 39 -3.33 -10.10 -27.09
C SER A 39 -2.54 -9.83 -28.38
N GLN A 40 -3.23 -9.37 -29.45
CA GLN A 40 -2.61 -9.02 -30.74
C GLN A 40 -2.12 -7.55 -30.79
N ASP A 41 -2.33 -6.78 -29.73
CA ASP A 41 -1.91 -5.38 -29.70
C ASP A 41 -0.38 -5.23 -29.71
N PRO A 42 0.19 -4.32 -30.52
CA PRO A 42 1.63 -4.10 -30.60
C PRO A 42 2.32 -3.78 -29.27
N GLN A 43 1.62 -3.16 -28.29
CA GLN A 43 2.16 -2.94 -26.95
C GLN A 43 2.49 -4.25 -26.23
N LEU A 44 1.87 -5.36 -26.63
CA LEU A 44 2.00 -6.66 -25.97
C LEU A 44 2.91 -7.63 -26.71
N SER A 45 3.57 -7.22 -27.80
CA SER A 45 4.42 -8.09 -28.63
C SER A 45 5.46 -8.89 -27.84
N TYR A 46 5.95 -8.34 -26.74
CA TYR A 46 6.93 -8.98 -25.85
C TYR A 46 6.42 -9.10 -24.41
N ALA A 47 5.14 -8.88 -24.19
CA ALA A 47 4.54 -8.90 -22.87
C ALA A 47 4.08 -10.31 -22.49
N SER A 48 4.19 -10.61 -21.20
CA SER A 48 3.50 -11.73 -20.59
C SER A 48 2.22 -11.24 -19.95
N HIS A 49 1.11 -11.90 -20.21
CA HIS A 49 -0.19 -11.51 -19.67
C HIS A 49 -1.05 -12.71 -19.28
N SER A 50 -1.92 -12.49 -18.32
CA SER A 50 -2.79 -13.52 -17.74
C SER A 50 -4.13 -12.91 -17.33
N LEU A 51 -5.22 -13.62 -17.60
CA LEU A 51 -6.56 -13.27 -17.15
C LEU A 51 -7.29 -14.52 -16.69
N LEU A 52 -7.88 -14.45 -15.48
CA LEU A 52 -8.87 -15.41 -15.02
C LEU A 52 -10.13 -14.67 -14.59
N VAL A 53 -11.27 -15.11 -15.10
CA VAL A 53 -12.61 -14.65 -14.69
C VAL A 53 -13.42 -15.86 -14.24
N VAL A 54 -14.04 -15.77 -13.07
CA VAL A 54 -14.84 -16.83 -12.46
C VAL A 54 -16.20 -16.26 -12.06
N GLU A 55 -17.28 -17.01 -12.35
CA GLU A 55 -18.63 -16.66 -11.93
C GLU A 55 -18.88 -17.08 -10.47
N LEU A 56 -19.51 -16.23 -9.68
CA LEU A 56 -19.91 -16.48 -8.30
C LEU A 56 -21.43 -16.76 -8.21
N PRO A 57 -21.84 -17.61 -7.25
CA PRO A 57 -21.04 -18.36 -6.26
C PRO A 57 -20.48 -19.68 -6.81
N SER A 58 -20.85 -20.11 -8.03
CA SER A 58 -20.53 -21.42 -8.59
C SER A 58 -19.03 -21.76 -8.64
N GLY A 59 -18.19 -20.74 -8.81
CA GLY A 59 -16.77 -20.91 -9.00
C GLY A 59 -16.40 -21.42 -10.41
N LYS A 60 -17.36 -21.43 -11.35
CA LYS A 60 -17.12 -21.86 -12.72
C LYS A 60 -16.23 -20.83 -13.45
N PRO A 61 -15.10 -21.24 -14.04
CA PRO A 61 -14.33 -20.36 -14.91
C PRO A 61 -15.17 -19.96 -16.13
N VAL A 62 -15.23 -18.65 -16.37
CA VAL A 62 -15.86 -18.05 -17.57
C VAL A 62 -14.83 -17.79 -18.64
N PHE A 63 -13.60 -17.40 -18.20
CA PHE A 63 -12.47 -17.21 -19.09
C PHE A 63 -11.16 -17.46 -18.34
N ALA A 64 -10.22 -18.14 -18.97
CA ALA A 64 -8.90 -18.38 -18.43
C ALA A 64 -7.84 -18.33 -19.54
N PHE A 65 -6.80 -17.53 -19.31
CA PHE A 65 -5.61 -17.52 -20.17
C PHE A 65 -4.38 -17.33 -19.29
N ASN A 66 -3.40 -18.25 -19.41
CA ASN A 66 -2.17 -18.26 -18.65
C ASN A 66 -2.38 -18.14 -17.12
N ASN A 67 -3.53 -18.62 -16.61
CA ASN A 67 -3.94 -18.42 -15.20
C ASN A 67 -2.97 -19.01 -14.18
N ARG A 68 -2.09 -19.92 -14.57
CA ARG A 68 -1.04 -20.52 -13.74
C ARG A 68 0.35 -19.91 -13.97
N LEU A 69 0.47 -18.90 -14.85
CA LEU A 69 1.71 -18.19 -15.07
C LEU A 69 1.97 -17.22 -13.90
N GLY A 70 3.13 -17.37 -13.23
CA GLY A 70 3.57 -16.45 -12.17
C GLY A 70 4.06 -15.13 -12.75
N LEU A 71 3.35 -14.04 -12.48
CA LEU A 71 3.63 -12.68 -12.94
C LEU A 71 3.85 -11.75 -11.76
N ALA A 72 4.59 -10.67 -11.96
CA ALA A 72 4.69 -9.60 -10.98
C ALA A 72 3.29 -8.95 -10.81
N PRO A 73 2.72 -8.97 -9.60
CA PRO A 73 1.36 -8.50 -9.37
C PRO A 73 1.30 -6.99 -9.12
N ALA A 74 2.42 -6.37 -8.78
CA ALA A 74 2.46 -5.05 -8.19
C ALA A 74 1.45 -4.95 -7.02
N SER A 75 0.88 -3.78 -6.78
CA SER A 75 -0.07 -3.56 -5.66
C SER A 75 -1.38 -4.37 -5.71
N THR A 76 -1.63 -5.17 -6.76
CA THR A 76 -2.75 -6.14 -6.69
C THR A 76 -2.49 -7.23 -5.66
N GLN A 77 -1.22 -7.51 -5.30
CA GLN A 77 -0.86 -8.40 -4.19
C GLN A 77 -1.50 -8.02 -2.85
N LYS A 78 -1.78 -6.73 -2.65
CA LYS A 78 -2.39 -6.24 -1.41
C LYS A 78 -3.69 -6.94 -1.02
N VAL A 79 -4.42 -7.47 -1.99
CA VAL A 79 -5.64 -8.26 -1.69
C VAL A 79 -5.31 -9.54 -0.93
N VAL A 80 -4.14 -10.13 -1.19
CA VAL A 80 -3.67 -11.35 -0.52
C VAL A 80 -3.26 -11.04 0.92
N THR A 81 -2.45 -9.99 1.12
CA THR A 81 -1.98 -9.57 2.44
C THR A 81 -3.15 -9.08 3.32
N ALA A 82 -4.08 -8.29 2.74
CA ALA A 82 -5.24 -7.81 3.47
C ALA A 82 -6.16 -8.95 3.93
N ALA A 83 -6.48 -9.90 3.04
CA ALA A 83 -7.32 -11.04 3.41
C ALA A 83 -6.70 -11.90 4.53
N ALA A 84 -5.38 -12.12 4.48
CA ALA A 84 -4.67 -12.80 5.56
C ALA A 84 -4.67 -12.00 6.87
N ALA A 85 -4.51 -10.67 6.79
CA ALA A 85 -4.55 -9.81 7.96
C ALA A 85 -5.95 -9.80 8.62
N PHE A 86 -7.02 -9.75 7.84
CA PHE A 86 -8.39 -9.86 8.36
C PHE A 86 -8.66 -11.18 9.06
N GLU A 87 -8.11 -12.28 8.55
CA GLU A 87 -8.30 -13.61 9.13
C GLU A 87 -7.43 -13.82 10.38
N LEU A 88 -6.15 -13.47 10.31
CA LEU A 88 -5.17 -13.80 11.34
C LEU A 88 -5.10 -12.76 12.47
N LEU A 89 -5.36 -11.48 12.19
CA LEU A 89 -5.33 -10.42 13.19
C LEU A 89 -6.73 -9.98 13.64
N THR A 90 -7.79 -10.30 12.89
CA THR A 90 -9.19 -9.87 13.04
C THR A 90 -9.43 -8.38 12.71
N PRO A 91 -10.67 -8.01 12.26
CA PRO A 91 -11.00 -6.61 11.90
C PRO A 91 -10.80 -5.61 13.04
N GLY A 92 -11.09 -6.02 14.27
CA GLY A 92 -11.01 -5.17 15.46
C GLY A 92 -9.62 -4.99 16.05
N PHE A 93 -8.59 -5.68 15.52
CA PHE A 93 -7.21 -5.57 16.02
C PHE A 93 -6.74 -4.10 16.00
N ARG A 94 -6.02 -3.71 17.07
CA ARG A 94 -5.38 -2.40 17.20
C ARG A 94 -3.95 -2.55 17.68
N TYR A 95 -3.07 -1.74 17.13
CA TYR A 95 -1.74 -1.53 17.69
C TYR A 95 -1.84 -0.69 18.97
N GLN A 96 -0.93 -0.91 19.90
CA GLN A 96 -0.83 -0.11 21.12
C GLN A 96 0.62 0.31 21.34
N THR A 97 0.91 1.58 21.09
CA THR A 97 2.19 2.18 21.49
C THR A 97 2.06 2.77 22.88
N GLN A 98 2.99 2.46 23.77
CA GLN A 98 2.94 2.89 25.17
C GLN A 98 4.04 3.88 25.45
N PHE A 99 3.70 4.96 26.14
CA PHE A 99 4.64 5.98 26.60
C PHE A 99 4.65 5.98 28.12
N ASP A 100 5.86 5.99 28.71
CA ASP A 100 6.08 6.00 30.15
C ASP A 100 7.16 7.03 30.48
N ILE A 101 7.08 7.62 31.68
CA ILE A 101 8.20 8.35 32.28
C ILE A 101 8.81 7.44 33.33
N GLY A 102 10.07 7.10 33.18
CA GLY A 102 10.76 6.17 34.04
C GLY A 102 12.26 6.45 34.13
N THR A 103 12.93 5.72 34.99
CA THR A 103 14.38 5.86 35.19
C THR A 103 15.11 4.82 34.34
N PHE A 104 16.05 5.26 33.55
CA PHE A 104 16.96 4.43 32.75
C PHE A 104 18.40 4.83 33.09
N ASN A 105 19.20 3.90 33.60
CA ASN A 105 20.58 4.14 34.03
C ASN A 105 20.75 5.35 34.96
N GLY A 106 19.79 5.57 35.87
CA GLY A 106 19.81 6.69 36.82
C GLY A 106 19.25 8.02 36.28
N GLU A 107 18.87 8.10 35.02
CA GLU A 107 18.28 9.28 34.41
C GLU A 107 16.76 9.10 34.17
N THR A 108 15.97 10.11 34.52
CA THR A 108 14.55 10.14 34.17
C THR A 108 14.41 10.34 32.68
N SER A 109 13.72 9.44 31.98
CA SER A 109 13.59 9.45 30.54
C SER A 109 12.15 9.20 30.09
N LEU A 110 11.78 9.70 28.92
CA LEU A 110 10.59 9.24 28.20
C LEU A 110 10.92 7.88 27.59
N LEU A 111 10.21 6.86 28.04
CA LEU A 111 10.33 5.48 27.56
C LEU A 111 9.19 5.21 26.60
N VAL A 112 9.48 4.64 25.43
CA VAL A 112 8.49 4.30 24.40
C VAL A 112 8.54 2.81 24.12
N THR A 113 7.44 2.10 24.35
CA THR A 113 7.26 0.71 23.95
C THR A 113 6.43 0.68 22.67
N PRO A 114 7.05 0.50 21.51
CA PRO A 114 6.37 0.49 20.23
C PRO A 114 5.66 -0.84 19.97
N SER A 115 4.72 -0.83 19.04
CA SER A 115 3.95 -2.02 18.64
C SER A 115 4.03 -2.33 17.15
N GLY A 116 4.79 -1.55 16.38
CA GLY A 116 4.78 -1.64 14.91
C GLY A 116 3.62 -0.87 14.26
N ASP A 117 2.92 0.00 15.00
CA ASP A 117 1.80 0.80 14.50
C ASP A 117 2.23 1.65 13.30
N PRO A 118 1.71 1.40 12.08
CA PRO A 118 2.06 2.20 10.91
C PRO A 118 1.30 3.53 10.85
N SER A 119 0.33 3.75 11.74
CA SER A 119 -0.56 4.91 11.72
C SER A 119 -0.22 5.96 12.77
N LEU A 120 0.80 5.74 13.61
CA LEU A 120 1.21 6.70 14.64
C LEU A 120 1.68 8.01 13.97
N GLY A 121 1.02 9.12 14.28
CA GLY A 121 1.27 10.40 13.61
C GLY A 121 0.71 10.50 12.18
N SER A 122 -0.15 9.57 11.74
CA SER A 122 -0.82 9.67 10.44
C SER A 122 -1.90 10.75 10.42
N THR A 123 -1.94 11.55 9.37
CA THR A 123 -2.99 12.57 9.14
C THR A 123 -4.28 11.98 8.58
N ARG A 124 -4.32 10.69 8.26
CA ARG A 124 -5.50 10.02 7.70
C ARG A 124 -6.62 9.85 8.71
N TYR A 125 -6.27 9.84 10.00
CA TYR A 125 -7.22 9.64 11.09
C TYR A 125 -7.11 10.78 12.09
N HIS A 126 -8.25 11.27 12.56
CA HIS A 126 -8.24 12.34 13.55
C HIS A 126 -7.48 11.97 14.83
N SER A 127 -7.67 10.72 15.32
CA SER A 127 -7.06 10.24 16.57
C SER A 127 -5.54 10.07 16.53
N THR A 128 -4.94 9.97 15.35
CA THR A 128 -3.49 9.74 15.18
C THR A 128 -2.75 10.96 14.63
N ARG A 129 -3.42 12.09 14.41
CA ARG A 129 -2.81 13.30 13.88
C ARG A 129 -1.59 13.73 14.72
N PRO A 130 -0.49 14.15 14.05
CA PRO A 130 0.75 14.52 14.74
C PRO A 130 0.53 15.62 15.79
N ASP A 131 -0.17 16.69 15.45
CA ASP A 131 -0.48 17.81 16.33
C ASP A 131 -1.21 17.38 17.61
N LEU A 132 -2.22 16.51 17.49
CA LEU A 132 -2.97 16.00 18.64
C LEU A 132 -2.16 15.05 19.51
N LEU A 133 -1.35 14.17 18.88
CA LEU A 133 -0.50 13.24 19.62
C LEU A 133 0.63 13.96 20.35
N LEU A 134 1.30 14.90 19.69
CA LEU A 134 2.38 15.68 20.30
C LEU A 134 1.86 16.54 21.44
N SER A 135 0.72 17.21 21.28
CA SER A 135 0.10 17.97 22.38
C SER A 135 -0.27 17.08 23.57
N LYS A 136 -0.84 15.90 23.32
CA LYS A 136 -1.14 14.92 24.38
C LYS A 136 0.11 14.42 25.09
N LEU A 137 1.18 14.18 24.34
CA LEU A 137 2.49 13.76 24.92
C LEU A 137 3.14 14.88 25.69
N ARG A 138 3.11 16.11 25.18
CA ARG A 138 3.55 17.31 25.91
C ARG A 138 2.86 17.41 27.28
N ASP A 139 1.53 17.37 27.30
CA ASP A 139 0.75 17.48 28.53
C ASP A 139 1.07 16.33 29.52
N TYR A 140 1.29 15.13 28.99
CA TYR A 140 1.70 13.98 29.76
C TYR A 140 3.10 14.17 30.38
N VAL A 141 4.07 14.65 29.59
CA VAL A 141 5.45 14.94 30.03
C VAL A 141 5.45 16.04 31.10
N LEU A 142 4.76 17.16 30.85
CA LEU A 142 4.67 18.29 31.79
C LEU A 142 4.05 17.89 33.13
N LYS A 143 3.03 17.04 33.12
CA LYS A 143 2.35 16.55 34.33
C LYS A 143 3.20 15.59 35.17
N ASN A 144 4.05 14.77 34.53
CA ASN A 144 4.69 13.63 35.20
C ASN A 144 6.21 13.77 35.42
N GLY A 145 6.85 14.86 35.05
CA GLY A 145 8.27 15.01 35.36
C GLY A 145 9.09 15.90 34.43
N ALA A 146 8.48 16.89 33.80
CA ALA A 146 9.14 17.78 32.85
C ALA A 146 10.50 18.33 33.29
N ALA A 147 10.64 18.74 34.56
CA ALA A 147 11.86 19.39 35.05
C ALA A 147 13.07 18.44 35.17
N SER A 148 12.89 17.13 35.01
CA SER A 148 13.94 16.12 35.23
C SER A 148 14.14 15.15 34.05
N ILE A 149 13.41 15.30 32.95
CA ILE A 149 13.54 14.41 31.79
C ILE A 149 14.87 14.69 31.07
N SER A 150 15.62 13.61 30.79
CA SER A 150 16.83 13.66 29.97
C SER A 150 16.51 14.05 28.52
N ASP A 151 17.50 14.58 27.82
CA ASP A 151 17.43 14.90 26.39
C ASP A 151 17.35 13.68 25.46
N THR A 152 17.17 12.49 26.03
CA THR A 152 17.14 11.23 25.27
C THR A 152 15.84 10.49 25.49
N ILE A 153 15.10 10.28 24.40
CA ILE A 153 13.95 9.37 24.34
C ILE A 153 14.48 7.94 24.21
N ARG A 154 14.01 7.03 25.07
CA ARG A 154 14.40 5.62 25.04
C ARG A 154 13.33 4.80 24.35
N ILE A 155 13.62 4.30 23.15
CA ILE A 155 12.74 3.38 22.43
C ILE A 155 13.07 1.96 22.88
N ILE A 156 12.14 1.33 23.59
CA ILE A 156 12.33 -0.03 24.10
C ILE A 156 12.09 -1.02 22.98
N GLN A 157 13.06 -1.87 22.71
CA GLN A 157 12.91 -2.98 21.78
C GLN A 157 12.14 -4.12 22.46
N PRO A 158 10.87 -4.40 22.11
CA PRO A 158 10.12 -5.49 22.73
C PRO A 158 10.67 -6.87 22.32
N ALA A 159 10.37 -7.90 23.12
CA ALA A 159 10.70 -9.29 22.78
C ALA A 159 10.02 -9.67 21.44
N GLY A 160 10.75 -10.37 20.58
CA GLY A 160 10.27 -10.73 19.24
C GLY A 160 10.49 -9.67 18.16
N PHE A 161 10.90 -8.44 18.51
CA PHE A 161 11.25 -7.38 17.56
C PHE A 161 12.77 -7.39 17.27
N VAL A 162 13.28 -8.50 16.78
CA VAL A 162 14.72 -8.72 16.60
C VAL A 162 15.24 -8.33 15.21
N ASP A 163 14.35 -8.15 14.24
CA ASP A 163 14.75 -7.80 12.87
C ASP A 163 14.89 -6.29 12.70
N PRO A 164 16.12 -5.75 12.51
CA PRO A 164 16.33 -4.34 12.24
C PRO A 164 15.98 -3.97 10.80
N GLN A 165 15.69 -4.95 9.93
CA GLN A 165 15.43 -4.73 8.53
C GLN A 165 14.08 -4.03 8.32
N ARG A 166 14.12 -2.74 7.95
CA ARG A 166 12.92 -1.95 7.68
C ARG A 166 12.37 -2.20 6.28
N VAL A 167 13.28 -2.34 5.33
CA VAL A 167 12.99 -2.49 3.89
C VAL A 167 13.08 -3.97 3.53
N PRO A 168 12.03 -4.57 2.95
CA PRO A 168 12.08 -5.94 2.45
C PRO A 168 13.15 -6.14 1.38
N ASP A 169 13.70 -7.35 1.29
CA ASP A 169 14.57 -7.75 0.21
C ASP A 169 13.86 -7.64 -1.16
N GLY A 170 14.62 -7.28 -2.17
CA GLY A 170 14.13 -7.19 -3.55
C GLY A 170 13.43 -5.86 -3.89
N TRP A 171 13.41 -4.87 -2.98
CA TRP A 171 13.04 -3.50 -3.35
C TRP A 171 14.20 -2.84 -4.09
N ILE A 172 13.88 -2.06 -5.12
CA ILE A 172 14.90 -1.41 -5.94
C ILE A 172 15.31 -0.06 -5.34
N VAL A 173 16.59 0.28 -5.48
CA VAL A 173 17.16 1.52 -4.92
C VAL A 173 16.39 2.78 -5.32
N GLN A 174 15.84 2.80 -6.54
CA GLN A 174 15.04 3.93 -7.04
C GLN A 174 13.78 4.20 -6.21
N ASP A 175 13.22 3.18 -5.56
CA ASP A 175 11.96 3.29 -4.82
C ASP A 175 12.18 3.75 -3.38
N LEU A 176 13.33 3.43 -2.77
CA LEU A 176 13.59 3.53 -1.33
C LEU A 176 13.47 4.94 -0.76
N GLY A 177 13.79 5.97 -1.53
CA GLY A 177 13.71 7.36 -1.08
C GLY A 177 12.33 8.00 -1.22
N ASN A 178 11.38 7.33 -1.88
CA ASN A 178 10.04 7.85 -2.11
C ASN A 178 9.07 7.31 -1.06
N TYR A 179 7.98 8.03 -0.77
CA TYR A 179 7.00 7.66 0.27
C TYR A 179 6.50 6.22 0.15
N TYR A 180 6.38 5.71 -1.08
CA TYR A 180 5.93 4.33 -1.31
C TYR A 180 7.02 3.28 -1.07
N GLY A 181 8.29 3.70 -0.94
CA GLY A 181 9.45 2.90 -0.54
C GLY A 181 9.77 2.98 0.95
N ALA A 182 8.94 3.64 1.75
CA ALA A 182 9.11 3.70 3.20
C ALA A 182 8.94 2.31 3.83
N GLY A 183 9.99 1.82 4.48
CA GLY A 183 9.99 0.54 5.17
C GLY A 183 9.27 0.61 6.50
N ALA A 184 8.66 -0.51 6.93
CA ALA A 184 8.01 -0.63 8.23
C ALA A 184 8.98 -1.11 9.30
N SER A 185 8.94 -0.48 10.48
CA SER A 185 9.70 -0.91 11.65
C SER A 185 8.79 -1.04 12.88
N TRP A 186 9.34 -1.44 14.00
CA TRP A 186 8.61 -1.48 15.27
C TRP A 186 8.10 -0.11 15.74
N PHE A 187 8.83 0.97 15.40
CA PHE A 187 8.41 2.34 15.60
C PHE A 187 8.27 3.05 14.25
N ASN A 188 7.08 3.55 13.95
CA ASN A 188 6.79 4.34 12.78
C ASN A 188 6.24 5.71 13.21
N TRP A 189 6.49 6.75 12.41
CA TRP A 189 6.00 8.09 12.67
C TRP A 189 5.59 8.77 11.36
N ARG A 190 4.37 9.36 11.31
CA ARG A 190 3.83 10.05 10.14
C ARG A 190 3.86 9.19 8.86
N GLU A 191 3.52 7.89 9.00
CA GLU A 191 3.61 6.90 7.91
C GLU A 191 5.02 6.79 7.31
N ASN A 192 6.06 7.12 8.07
CA ASN A 192 7.47 7.15 7.65
C ASN A 192 7.69 7.98 6.39
N GLN A 193 6.98 9.12 6.26
CA GLN A 193 7.08 10.01 5.10
C GLN A 193 7.15 11.49 5.52
N TYR A 194 7.80 12.28 4.68
CA TYR A 194 7.88 13.73 4.75
C TYR A 194 7.51 14.33 3.40
N ASP A 195 7.12 15.60 3.39
CA ASP A 195 6.74 16.29 2.17
C ASP A 195 7.85 17.25 1.72
N LEU A 196 8.12 17.28 0.41
CA LEU A 196 8.93 18.28 -0.27
C LEU A 196 8.01 19.19 -1.04
N GLU A 197 8.04 20.48 -0.70
CA GLU A 197 7.38 21.52 -1.46
C GLU A 197 8.32 22.07 -2.54
N LEU A 198 7.90 21.95 -3.79
CA LEU A 198 8.68 22.30 -4.96
C LEU A 198 8.02 23.43 -5.75
N ALA A 199 8.84 24.36 -6.23
CA ALA A 199 8.41 25.37 -7.19
C ALA A 199 9.12 25.15 -8.52
N SER A 200 8.40 25.30 -9.63
CA SER A 200 8.97 25.19 -10.98
C SER A 200 8.77 26.44 -11.81
N SER A 201 9.75 26.76 -12.64
CA SER A 201 9.66 27.84 -13.63
C SER A 201 8.93 27.42 -14.91
N ALA A 202 8.70 28.38 -15.82
CA ALA A 202 8.20 28.10 -17.16
C ALA A 202 9.26 27.47 -18.09
N SER A 203 10.52 27.39 -17.66
CA SER A 203 11.65 26.90 -18.45
C SER A 203 11.71 25.39 -18.47
N ILE A 204 11.08 24.74 -19.44
CA ILE A 204 11.01 23.29 -19.57
C ILE A 204 12.42 22.71 -19.81
N GLY A 205 12.79 21.66 -19.04
CA GLY A 205 14.00 20.88 -19.23
C GLY A 205 15.31 21.55 -18.84
N GLN A 206 15.28 22.79 -18.34
CA GLN A 206 16.49 23.51 -17.94
C GLN A 206 16.94 23.09 -16.52
N PRO A 207 18.26 22.95 -16.28
CA PRO A 207 18.80 22.78 -14.93
C PRO A 207 18.41 23.98 -14.03
N GLY A 208 18.08 23.68 -12.77
CA GLY A 208 17.69 24.71 -11.81
C GLY A 208 16.29 25.31 -12.04
N SER A 209 15.48 24.74 -12.94
CA SER A 209 14.09 25.16 -13.17
C SER A 209 13.14 24.72 -12.05
N VAL A 210 13.58 23.94 -11.07
CA VAL A 210 12.82 23.49 -9.90
C VAL A 210 13.59 23.80 -8.62
N GLU A 211 12.90 24.36 -7.64
CA GLU A 211 13.46 24.75 -6.32
C GLU A 211 12.74 24.00 -5.21
N VAL A 212 13.48 23.62 -4.14
CA VAL A 212 12.91 23.11 -2.88
C VAL A 212 12.64 24.29 -1.96
N ARG A 213 11.39 24.44 -1.50
CA ARG A 213 10.92 25.59 -0.72
C ARG A 213 10.97 25.39 0.79
N ASN A 214 10.83 24.17 1.29
CA ASN A 214 10.69 23.84 2.71
C ASN A 214 11.89 23.10 3.29
N GLN A 215 13.12 23.47 2.92
CA GLN A 215 14.34 22.79 3.40
C GLN A 215 14.49 22.80 4.93
N ALA A 216 14.00 23.84 5.59
CA ALA A 216 14.09 23.97 7.04
C ALA A 216 13.18 23.01 7.81
N ASP A 217 12.13 22.48 7.16
CA ASP A 217 11.12 21.62 7.79
C ASP A 217 11.38 20.13 7.54
N LEU A 218 12.53 19.81 6.91
CA LEU A 218 12.85 18.42 6.55
C LEU A 218 13.33 17.61 7.77
N PRO A 219 13.17 16.26 7.72
CA PRO A 219 13.72 15.39 8.74
C PRO A 219 15.21 15.62 9.00
N PRO A 220 15.67 15.45 10.27
CA PRO A 220 17.04 15.77 10.68
C PRO A 220 18.15 15.03 9.90
N GLU A 221 17.81 13.86 9.34
CA GLU A 221 18.75 13.07 8.51
C GLU A 221 19.00 13.67 7.13
N ILE A 222 18.17 14.62 6.68
CA ILE A 222 18.31 15.27 5.37
C ILE A 222 19.21 16.51 5.49
N HIS A 223 20.51 16.31 5.49
CA HIS A 223 21.45 17.41 5.64
C HIS A 223 21.69 18.23 4.36
N SER A 224 21.58 17.58 3.19
CA SER A 224 21.75 18.25 1.89
C SER A 224 21.01 17.52 0.79
N ILE A 225 20.55 18.29 -0.20
CA ILE A 225 19.82 17.80 -1.37
C ILE A 225 20.56 18.22 -2.64
N ASP A 226 21.02 17.24 -3.43
CA ASP A 226 21.46 17.45 -4.82
C ASP A 226 20.23 17.47 -5.73
N ASN A 227 19.68 18.66 -5.95
CA ASN A 227 18.47 18.84 -6.76
C ASN A 227 18.82 18.91 -8.25
N ARG A 228 18.48 17.85 -8.98
CA ARG A 228 18.60 17.71 -10.45
C ARG A 228 17.23 17.60 -11.13
N LEU A 229 16.15 18.03 -10.46
CA LEU A 229 14.83 18.10 -11.07
C LEU A 229 14.80 19.17 -12.16
N THR A 230 14.00 18.91 -13.17
CA THR A 230 13.69 19.89 -14.22
C THR A 230 12.19 20.06 -14.38
N ALA A 231 11.75 21.20 -14.90
CA ALA A 231 10.34 21.40 -15.21
C ALA A 231 9.96 20.57 -16.46
N GLY A 232 8.95 19.74 -16.30
CA GLY A 232 8.34 18.97 -17.37
C GLY A 232 7.17 19.71 -18.05
N LYS A 233 6.44 19.03 -18.92
CA LYS A 233 5.25 19.60 -19.56
C LYS A 233 4.17 19.90 -18.51
N LYS A 234 3.38 20.94 -18.76
CA LYS A 234 2.22 21.25 -17.90
C LYS A 234 1.27 20.04 -17.84
N GLY A 235 0.88 19.67 -16.62
CA GLY A 235 0.01 18.51 -16.40
C GLY A 235 0.69 17.14 -16.55
N SER A 236 2.03 17.05 -16.61
CA SER A 236 2.75 15.78 -16.69
C SER A 236 2.65 14.93 -15.42
N GLY A 237 2.19 15.50 -14.30
CA GLY A 237 2.14 14.85 -13.01
C GLY A 237 3.51 14.72 -12.34
N ASP A 238 3.55 13.99 -11.23
CA ASP A 238 4.76 13.67 -10.50
C ASP A 238 5.55 12.58 -11.24
N ASN A 239 6.76 12.95 -11.71
CA ASN A 239 7.75 12.07 -12.27
C ASN A 239 9.12 12.30 -11.59
N ALA A 240 9.09 12.81 -10.36
CA ALA A 240 10.26 13.00 -9.54
C ALA A 240 10.59 11.71 -8.77
N TYR A 241 11.87 11.50 -8.52
CA TYR A 241 12.38 10.43 -7.67
C TYR A 241 13.35 10.99 -6.66
N ILE A 242 13.21 10.52 -5.42
CA ILE A 242 14.10 10.82 -4.31
C ILE A 242 15.00 9.61 -4.12
N TYR A 243 16.32 9.80 -4.22
CA TYR A 243 17.30 8.76 -3.98
C TYR A 243 17.96 8.98 -2.62
N LEU A 244 17.93 7.95 -1.80
CA LEU A 244 18.70 7.91 -0.55
C LEU A 244 20.20 7.86 -0.86
N PRO A 245 21.05 8.46 -0.02
CA PRO A 245 22.48 8.38 -0.18
C PRO A 245 22.98 6.93 -0.01
N LEU A 246 23.68 6.41 -1.01
CA LEU A 246 24.39 5.13 -0.90
C LEU A 246 25.71 5.28 -0.12
N THR A 247 26.30 6.47 -0.18
CA THR A 247 27.50 6.87 0.55
C THR A 247 27.36 8.33 0.96
N GLY A 248 27.90 8.70 2.13
CA GLY A 248 27.73 10.05 2.65
C GLY A 248 26.30 10.34 3.11
N ASN A 249 25.88 11.61 3.05
CA ASN A 249 24.61 12.09 3.61
C ASN A 249 23.83 13.02 2.66
N GLN A 250 24.15 13.00 1.36
CA GLN A 250 23.50 13.83 0.35
C GLN A 250 22.40 13.06 -0.36
N PHE A 251 21.16 13.51 -0.20
CA PHE A 251 20.01 13.03 -0.96
C PHE A 251 20.03 13.57 -2.38
N GLN A 252 19.50 12.82 -3.34
CA GLN A 252 19.46 13.25 -4.73
C GLN A 252 18.03 13.25 -5.27
N LEU A 253 17.60 14.36 -5.89
CA LEU A 253 16.34 14.47 -6.60
C LEU A 253 16.57 14.40 -8.09
N LYS A 254 15.85 13.54 -8.81
CA LYS A 254 15.91 13.40 -10.28
C LYS A 254 14.51 13.29 -10.86
N GLY A 255 14.40 13.66 -12.14
CA GLY A 255 13.16 13.55 -12.89
C GLY A 255 12.50 14.89 -13.16
N THR A 256 11.18 14.93 -13.23
CA THR A 256 10.46 16.15 -13.58
C THR A 256 9.20 16.35 -12.75
N ILE A 257 8.86 17.63 -12.50
CA ILE A 257 7.53 18.08 -12.06
C ILE A 257 6.92 18.99 -13.14
N PRO A 258 5.59 19.21 -13.16
CA PRO A 258 5.00 20.10 -14.16
C PRO A 258 5.58 21.52 -14.10
N THR A 259 5.60 22.20 -15.24
CA THR A 259 6.03 23.61 -15.32
C THR A 259 4.99 24.56 -14.73
N GLY A 260 5.45 25.67 -14.12
CA GLY A 260 4.61 26.75 -13.60
C GLY A 260 3.94 26.44 -12.26
N GLU A 261 4.48 25.49 -11.49
CA GLU A 261 4.00 25.14 -10.15
C GLU A 261 4.67 26.05 -9.09
N ASN A 262 3.90 26.53 -8.13
CA ASN A 262 4.40 27.35 -7.02
C ASN A 262 4.58 26.55 -5.72
N ALA A 263 3.79 25.47 -5.54
CA ALA A 263 3.79 24.61 -4.37
C ALA A 263 3.40 23.18 -4.76
N PHE A 264 4.24 22.51 -5.55
CA PHE A 264 4.04 21.13 -5.97
C PHE A 264 4.60 20.19 -4.90
N LEU A 265 3.74 19.38 -4.31
CA LEU A 265 4.14 18.46 -3.25
C LEU A 265 4.53 17.10 -3.82
N ILE A 266 5.72 16.62 -3.44
CA ILE A 266 6.12 15.22 -3.53
C ILE A 266 6.46 14.73 -2.13
N SER A 267 6.44 13.41 -1.91
CA SER A 267 6.72 12.88 -0.57
C SER A 267 7.88 11.88 -0.62
N GLY A 268 8.78 12.00 0.35
CA GLY A 268 9.93 11.14 0.56
C GLY A 268 9.74 10.18 1.73
N ALA A 269 10.56 9.12 1.76
CA ALA A 269 10.62 8.15 2.85
C ALA A 269 11.54 8.64 3.98
N ILE A 270 11.08 8.53 5.22
CA ILE A 270 11.89 8.74 6.43
C ILE A 270 12.61 7.43 6.76
N SER A 271 13.92 7.48 6.86
CA SER A 271 14.76 6.33 7.21
C SER A 271 14.88 6.12 8.74
N GLU A 272 14.73 7.19 9.53
CA GLU A 272 14.88 7.20 10.98
C GLU A 272 13.65 7.85 11.66
N PRO A 273 12.46 7.19 11.62
CA PRO A 273 11.22 7.77 12.14
C PRO A 273 11.27 8.10 13.63
N GLU A 274 12.06 7.37 14.42
CA GLU A 274 12.28 7.66 15.84
C GLU A 274 13.02 8.98 16.06
N LYS A 275 13.99 9.34 15.22
CA LYS A 275 14.69 10.62 15.33
C LYS A 275 13.79 11.78 14.89
N TYR A 276 12.99 11.55 13.84
CA TYR A 276 12.04 12.57 13.39
C TYR A 276 10.93 12.81 14.42
N PHE A 277 10.43 11.75 15.06
CA PHE A 277 9.51 11.87 16.19
C PHE A 277 10.13 12.66 17.34
N ALA A 278 11.39 12.35 17.73
CA ALA A 278 12.09 13.05 18.80
C ALA A 278 12.24 14.55 18.47
N SER A 279 12.59 14.89 17.24
CA SER A 279 12.66 16.30 16.81
C SER A 279 11.30 17.00 16.91
N ASN A 280 10.22 16.38 16.41
CA ASN A 280 8.88 16.98 16.47
C ASN A 280 8.39 17.15 17.91
N LEU A 281 8.70 16.20 18.81
CA LEU A 281 8.35 16.33 20.23
C LEU A 281 9.18 17.42 20.92
N ALA A 282 10.47 17.58 20.57
CA ALA A 282 11.30 18.66 21.08
C ALA A 282 10.76 20.03 20.69
N ASP A 283 10.33 20.20 19.46
CA ASP A 283 9.73 21.45 18.96
C ASP A 283 8.43 21.77 19.75
N GLU A 284 7.54 20.80 19.91
CA GLU A 284 6.28 20.91 20.66
C GLU A 284 6.51 21.29 22.14
N LEU A 285 7.52 20.67 22.78
CA LEU A 285 7.88 21.00 24.17
C LEU A 285 8.48 22.40 24.30
N SER A 286 9.32 22.82 23.34
CA SER A 286 10.01 24.12 23.36
C SER A 286 9.07 25.30 23.15
N GLU A 287 8.01 25.12 22.37
CA GLU A 287 6.98 26.13 22.15
C GLU A 287 6.13 26.41 23.40
N SER A 288 6.03 25.41 24.31
CA SER A 288 5.14 25.46 25.47
C SER A 288 5.79 26.01 26.71
N ASP A 289 7.11 25.87 26.88
CA ASP A 289 7.85 26.31 28.07
C ASP A 289 9.30 26.69 27.71
N ALA A 290 9.66 27.96 27.93
CA ALA A 290 10.99 28.49 27.66
C ALA A 290 12.09 27.80 28.52
N SER A 291 11.74 27.12 29.63
CA SER A 291 12.68 26.32 30.42
C SER A 291 13.13 25.06 29.68
N PHE A 292 12.38 24.61 28.66
CA PHE A 292 12.74 23.53 27.73
C PHE A 292 13.64 23.95 26.56
N GLN A 293 14.20 25.17 26.56
CA GLN A 293 15.14 25.62 25.54
C GLN A 293 16.37 24.70 25.35
N LEU A 294 16.64 23.82 26.30
CA LEU A 294 17.63 22.75 26.19
C LEU A 294 17.17 21.58 25.30
N ALA A 295 15.86 21.44 25.04
CA ALA A 295 15.25 20.27 24.38
C ALA A 295 15.40 20.25 22.84
N ARG A 296 16.01 21.24 22.19
CA ARG A 296 16.27 21.26 20.73
C ARG A 296 17.13 20.09 20.23
N LYS A 297 17.48 19.12 21.08
CA LYS A 297 18.29 17.94 20.74
C LYS A 297 17.77 16.67 21.37
N LEU A 298 16.44 16.49 21.46
CA LEU A 298 15.96 15.16 21.85
C LEU A 298 16.50 14.15 20.85
N SER A 299 17.26 13.19 21.34
CA SER A 299 17.74 12.05 20.58
C SER A 299 16.90 10.82 20.88
N ALA A 300 16.74 9.90 19.93
CA ALA A 300 16.12 8.61 20.18
C ALA A 300 17.18 7.53 20.21
N THR A 301 17.16 6.70 21.26
CA THR A 301 18.09 5.58 21.42
C THR A 301 17.30 4.29 21.63
N LEU A 302 17.70 3.22 20.94
CA LEU A 302 17.17 1.88 21.14
C LEU A 302 17.75 1.28 22.41
N VAL A 303 16.89 0.70 23.24
CA VAL A 303 17.31 0.02 24.49
C VAL A 303 16.74 -1.40 24.56
N PRO A 304 17.49 -2.37 25.07
CA PRO A 304 17.01 -3.75 25.23
C PRO A 304 15.82 -3.85 26.19
N VAL A 305 15.00 -4.90 26.00
CA VAL A 305 13.94 -5.30 26.93
C VAL A 305 14.52 -5.64 28.30
N GLY A 306 13.86 -5.23 29.38
CA GLY A 306 14.22 -5.67 30.76
C GLY A 306 14.21 -4.57 31.81
N GLN A 307 13.87 -3.34 31.47
CA GLN A 307 13.66 -2.28 32.46
C GLN A 307 12.20 -2.28 32.92
N PRO A 308 11.93 -2.30 34.25
CA PRO A 308 10.57 -2.18 34.75
C PRO A 308 10.01 -0.79 34.38
N LEU A 309 8.91 -0.77 33.63
CA LEU A 309 8.13 0.42 33.45
C LEU A 309 7.45 0.74 34.79
N SER A 310 7.81 1.84 35.40
CA SER A 310 7.22 2.26 36.68
C SER A 310 6.45 3.54 36.44
N GLY A 311 5.16 3.52 36.62
CA GLY A 311 4.40 4.77 36.65
C GLY A 311 3.10 4.79 35.89
N ASN A 312 2.58 5.98 35.68
CA ASN A 312 1.35 6.23 34.93
C ASN A 312 1.63 6.15 33.43
N SER A 313 1.41 4.98 32.82
CA SER A 313 1.58 4.79 31.38
C SER A 313 0.53 5.53 30.57
N LEU A 314 0.93 6.08 29.43
CA LEU A 314 0.05 6.66 28.43
C LEU A 314 -0.05 5.73 27.21
N PRO A 315 -1.10 4.91 27.09
CA PRO A 315 -1.32 4.08 25.90
C PRO A 315 -1.91 4.92 24.76
N ILE A 316 -1.36 4.74 23.56
CA ILE A 316 -1.88 5.27 22.32
C ILE A 316 -2.32 4.08 21.46
N LEU A 317 -3.62 4.04 21.14
CA LEU A 317 -4.21 3.01 20.29
C LEU A 317 -4.32 3.48 18.85
N SER A 318 -3.98 2.61 17.92
CA SER A 318 -4.24 2.84 16.49
C SER A 318 -5.74 2.81 16.17
N PRO A 319 -6.17 3.27 15.00
CA PRO A 319 -7.41 2.80 14.39
C PRO A 319 -7.44 1.27 14.30
N SER A 320 -8.63 0.68 14.15
CA SER A 320 -8.81 -0.76 13.97
C SER A 320 -8.25 -1.24 12.61
N LEU A 321 -7.95 -2.53 12.49
CA LEU A 321 -7.37 -3.12 11.29
C LEU A 321 -8.26 -2.90 10.06
N ASP A 322 -9.58 -2.96 10.19
CA ASP A 322 -10.52 -2.66 9.10
C ASP A 322 -10.31 -1.24 8.56
N SER A 323 -10.19 -0.25 9.46
CA SER A 323 -9.92 1.14 9.11
C SER A 323 -8.54 1.32 8.45
N LEU A 324 -7.51 0.63 8.95
CA LEU A 324 -6.18 0.62 8.34
C LEU A 324 -6.21 -0.04 6.97
N SER A 325 -6.88 -1.20 6.85
CA SER A 325 -7.02 -1.95 5.60
C SER A 325 -7.79 -1.19 4.53
N TYR A 326 -8.76 -0.35 4.93
CA TYR A 326 -9.45 0.54 4.00
C TYR A 326 -8.44 1.42 3.23
N TRP A 327 -7.50 2.09 3.90
CA TRP A 327 -6.50 2.93 3.25
C TRP A 327 -5.41 2.13 2.55
N PHE A 328 -5.04 0.97 3.11
CA PHE A 328 -4.11 0.02 2.48
C PHE A 328 -4.57 -0.38 1.08
N LEU A 329 -5.84 -0.73 0.93
CA LEU A 329 -6.42 -1.10 -0.36
C LEU A 329 -6.77 0.14 -1.20
N ARG A 330 -7.42 1.15 -0.60
CA ARG A 330 -7.96 2.32 -1.28
C ARG A 330 -6.90 3.24 -1.85
N LYS A 331 -5.89 3.55 -1.05
CA LYS A 331 -4.76 4.43 -1.41
C LYS A 331 -3.47 3.68 -1.68
N SER A 332 -3.50 2.36 -1.52
CA SER A 332 -2.33 1.51 -1.82
C SER A 332 -1.10 1.82 -0.96
N VAL A 333 -1.28 2.18 0.31
CA VAL A 333 -0.21 2.55 1.24
C VAL A 333 0.69 1.34 1.52
N ASN A 334 1.93 1.31 0.99
CA ASN A 334 2.82 0.15 1.08
C ASN A 334 3.21 -0.15 2.54
N LEU A 335 3.53 0.89 3.31
CA LEU A 335 3.89 0.77 4.73
C LEU A 335 2.90 -0.11 5.52
N TYR A 336 1.60 0.04 5.28
CA TYR A 336 0.58 -0.75 5.98
C TYR A 336 0.68 -2.24 5.65
N GLY A 337 0.98 -2.57 4.40
CA GLY A 337 1.18 -3.97 3.99
C GLY A 337 2.37 -4.62 4.64
N GLU A 338 3.48 -3.88 4.77
CA GLU A 338 4.69 -4.37 5.44
C GLU A 338 4.46 -4.49 6.96
N ALA A 339 3.78 -3.52 7.57
CA ALA A 339 3.44 -3.57 8.99
C ALA A 339 2.50 -4.75 9.30
N PHE A 340 1.46 -4.98 8.49
CA PHE A 340 0.58 -6.14 8.66
C PHE A 340 1.34 -7.45 8.54
N LEU A 341 2.19 -7.57 7.53
CA LEU A 341 3.00 -8.76 7.29
C LEU A 341 3.89 -9.08 8.49
N LYS A 342 4.65 -8.08 8.98
CA LYS A 342 5.53 -8.24 10.17
C LYS A 342 4.73 -8.53 11.44
N THR A 343 3.56 -7.91 11.60
CA THR A 343 2.67 -8.16 12.75
C THR A 343 2.12 -9.58 12.74
N ILE A 344 1.75 -10.11 11.56
CA ILE A 344 1.36 -11.51 11.39
C ILE A 344 2.54 -12.43 11.78
N GLY A 345 3.75 -12.10 11.34
CA GLY A 345 4.96 -12.83 11.74
C GLY A 345 5.17 -12.87 13.25
N LEU A 346 4.89 -11.78 13.95
CA LEU A 346 5.01 -11.70 15.41
C LEU A 346 3.90 -12.48 16.13
N LYS A 347 2.65 -12.39 15.66
CA LYS A 347 1.47 -12.95 16.33
C LYS A 347 1.30 -14.44 16.10
N GLU A 348 1.53 -14.90 14.86
CA GLU A 348 1.33 -16.28 14.42
C GLU A 348 2.64 -17.04 14.21
N GLY A 349 3.76 -16.34 14.32
CA GLY A 349 5.13 -16.85 14.29
C GLY A 349 5.88 -16.45 15.56
N ASN A 350 7.14 -16.06 15.42
CA ASN A 350 8.00 -15.75 16.56
C ASN A 350 8.77 -14.43 16.42
N SER A 351 8.59 -13.69 15.30
CA SER A 351 9.39 -12.52 14.99
C SER A 351 8.61 -11.46 14.24
N PHE A 352 8.84 -10.19 14.57
CA PHE A 352 8.39 -9.03 13.81
C PHE A 352 9.32 -8.82 12.63
N SER A 353 9.27 -9.73 11.65
CA SER A 353 10.11 -9.69 10.45
C SER A 353 9.31 -9.98 9.19
N THR A 354 9.82 -9.50 8.04
CA THR A 354 9.25 -9.80 6.72
C THR A 354 9.33 -11.30 6.43
N GLU A 355 10.46 -11.94 6.76
CA GLU A 355 10.67 -13.37 6.51
C GLU A 355 9.66 -14.24 7.26
N GLU A 356 9.49 -14.01 8.56
CA GLU A 356 8.52 -14.78 9.37
C GLU A 356 7.09 -14.52 8.91
N GLY A 357 6.73 -13.26 8.62
CA GLY A 357 5.42 -12.93 8.08
C GLY A 357 5.12 -13.65 6.77
N LEU A 358 6.07 -13.72 5.84
CA LEU A 358 5.94 -14.48 4.60
C LEU A 358 5.83 -15.99 4.85
N ALA A 359 6.56 -16.52 5.84
CA ALA A 359 6.46 -17.93 6.20
C ALA A 359 5.07 -18.28 6.76
N VAL A 360 4.52 -17.42 7.62
CA VAL A 360 3.15 -17.56 8.14
C VAL A 360 2.13 -17.49 7.02
N LEU A 361 2.20 -16.46 6.15
CA LEU A 361 1.27 -16.32 5.02
C LEU A 361 1.30 -17.53 4.10
N ARG A 362 2.48 -18.06 3.82
CA ARG A 362 2.64 -19.26 2.98
C ARG A 362 1.93 -20.46 3.60
N ARG A 363 2.14 -20.73 4.91
CA ARG A 363 1.47 -21.82 5.63
C ARG A 363 -0.05 -21.64 5.64
N PHE A 364 -0.51 -20.43 5.92
CA PHE A 364 -1.94 -20.10 5.95
C PHE A 364 -2.61 -20.36 4.60
N TRP A 365 -2.09 -19.79 3.51
CA TRP A 365 -2.70 -19.99 2.19
C TRP A 365 -2.62 -21.43 1.70
N GLN A 366 -1.56 -22.15 2.07
CA GLN A 366 -1.45 -23.59 1.77
C GLN A 366 -2.54 -24.41 2.48
N GLN A 367 -2.87 -24.06 3.73
CA GLN A 367 -3.99 -24.66 4.47
C GLN A 367 -5.34 -24.35 3.81
N GLN A 368 -5.46 -23.21 3.14
CA GLN A 368 -6.64 -22.87 2.34
C GLN A 368 -6.64 -23.50 0.93
N GLY A 369 -5.72 -24.40 0.64
CA GLY A 369 -5.65 -25.13 -0.61
C GLY A 369 -4.97 -24.38 -1.76
N ILE A 370 -4.24 -23.30 -1.49
CA ILE A 370 -3.48 -22.54 -2.49
C ILE A 370 -2.03 -23.03 -2.49
N ASP A 371 -1.54 -23.46 -3.64
CA ASP A 371 -0.15 -23.88 -3.80
C ASP A 371 0.81 -22.74 -3.48
N SER A 372 1.77 -22.99 -2.61
CA SER A 372 2.76 -22.00 -2.18
C SER A 372 3.61 -21.45 -3.34
N PHE A 373 3.81 -22.22 -4.41
CA PHE A 373 4.52 -21.76 -5.60
C PHE A 373 3.68 -20.80 -6.46
N ALA A 374 2.36 -20.78 -6.29
CA ALA A 374 1.45 -19.84 -6.95
C ALA A 374 1.40 -18.47 -6.26
N LEU A 375 1.95 -18.34 -5.03
CA LEU A 375 2.02 -17.12 -4.21
C LEU A 375 3.45 -16.86 -3.72
N ARG A 376 4.39 -16.66 -4.66
CA ARG A 376 5.78 -16.34 -4.31
C ARG A 376 5.92 -14.84 -4.01
N MET A 377 5.67 -14.48 -2.77
CA MET A 377 5.77 -13.11 -2.26
C MET A 377 7.17 -12.85 -1.69
N ARG A 378 7.64 -11.60 -1.82
CA ARG A 378 8.86 -11.04 -1.24
C ARG A 378 8.57 -9.98 -0.18
N ASP A 379 7.38 -9.39 -0.25
CA ASP A 379 6.94 -8.29 0.62
C ASP A 379 5.42 -8.38 0.86
N GLY A 380 4.90 -7.48 1.70
CA GLY A 380 3.47 -7.39 1.98
C GLY A 380 2.69 -6.53 0.99
N SER A 381 3.35 -5.65 0.27
CA SER A 381 2.71 -4.59 -0.54
C SER A 381 2.66 -4.87 -2.04
N GLY A 382 3.55 -5.73 -2.55
CA GLY A 382 3.72 -5.97 -3.98
C GLY A 382 4.64 -4.98 -4.66
N LEU A 383 5.50 -4.26 -3.92
CA LEU A 383 6.44 -3.30 -4.50
C LEU A 383 7.63 -4.00 -5.16
N SER A 384 8.14 -5.09 -4.57
CA SER A 384 9.23 -5.85 -5.14
C SER A 384 8.89 -6.37 -6.55
N PRO A 385 9.69 -6.08 -7.57
CA PRO A 385 9.50 -6.66 -8.89
C PRO A 385 9.76 -8.18 -8.94
N GLU A 386 10.28 -8.77 -7.86
CA GLU A 386 10.51 -10.21 -7.74
C GLU A 386 9.27 -11.00 -7.28
N ASN A 387 8.22 -10.35 -6.82
CA ASN A 387 6.97 -11.03 -6.51
C ASN A 387 6.43 -11.77 -7.74
N ARG A 388 5.95 -13.00 -7.55
CA ARG A 388 5.32 -13.81 -8.62
C ARG A 388 4.05 -14.46 -8.08
N LEU A 389 2.91 -13.95 -8.57
CA LEU A 389 1.59 -14.49 -8.27
C LEU A 389 0.90 -14.94 -9.55
N THR A 390 0.09 -15.97 -9.44
CA THR A 390 -0.78 -16.41 -10.54
C THR A 390 -2.14 -15.76 -10.42
N THR A 391 -2.83 -15.50 -11.55
CA THR A 391 -4.21 -15.02 -11.50
C THR A 391 -5.15 -16.05 -10.88
N GLU A 392 -4.81 -17.34 -10.96
CA GLU A 392 -5.53 -18.44 -10.29
C GLU A 392 -5.48 -18.27 -8.76
N SER A 393 -4.30 -18.13 -8.18
CA SER A 393 -4.16 -17.94 -6.73
C SER A 393 -4.83 -16.66 -6.23
N MET A 394 -4.73 -15.58 -6.99
CA MET A 394 -5.39 -14.30 -6.65
C MET A 394 -6.92 -14.44 -6.63
N VAL A 395 -7.50 -15.12 -7.63
CA VAL A 395 -8.94 -15.38 -7.68
C VAL A 395 -9.37 -16.32 -6.55
N GLN A 396 -8.55 -17.32 -6.18
CA GLN A 396 -8.81 -18.20 -5.04
C GLN A 396 -8.87 -17.39 -3.73
N VAL A 397 -7.91 -16.48 -3.49
CA VAL A 397 -7.92 -15.57 -2.33
C VAL A 397 -9.19 -14.71 -2.31
N LEU A 398 -9.55 -14.09 -3.42
CA LEU A 398 -10.75 -13.26 -3.50
C LEU A 398 -12.03 -14.08 -3.24
N ARG A 399 -12.09 -15.32 -3.73
CA ARG A 399 -13.20 -16.24 -3.45
C ARG A 399 -13.25 -16.69 -2.00
N PHE A 400 -12.10 -16.91 -1.37
CA PHE A 400 -11.99 -17.17 0.06
C PHE A 400 -12.56 -15.98 0.85
N ALA A 401 -12.07 -14.77 0.58
CA ALA A 401 -12.52 -13.56 1.26
C ALA A 401 -14.05 -13.34 1.14
N LYS A 402 -14.64 -13.61 -0.03
CA LYS A 402 -16.08 -13.46 -0.28
C LYS A 402 -16.97 -14.29 0.66
N LYS A 403 -16.42 -15.33 1.26
CA LYS A 403 -17.17 -16.26 2.14
C LYS A 403 -17.05 -15.91 3.62
N GLN A 404 -16.20 -14.95 3.97
CA GLN A 404 -15.91 -14.61 5.36
C GLN A 404 -16.86 -13.53 5.89
N ASP A 405 -17.12 -13.55 7.19
CA ASP A 405 -17.99 -12.58 7.86
C ASP A 405 -17.42 -11.15 7.81
N TRP A 406 -16.11 -11.00 7.70
CA TRP A 406 -15.41 -9.72 7.55
C TRP A 406 -15.37 -9.20 6.11
N PHE A 407 -16.01 -9.87 5.15
CA PHE A 407 -15.92 -9.49 3.74
C PHE A 407 -16.31 -8.06 3.43
N ASP A 408 -17.35 -7.55 4.07
CA ASP A 408 -17.87 -6.20 3.78
C ASP A 408 -16.85 -5.12 4.15
N ASP A 409 -16.12 -5.26 5.26
CA ASP A 409 -15.04 -4.36 5.67
C ASP A 409 -13.85 -4.43 4.71
N TYR A 410 -13.45 -5.63 4.31
CA TYR A 410 -12.43 -5.85 3.29
C TYR A 410 -12.81 -5.23 1.94
N PHE A 411 -14.03 -5.46 1.49
CA PHE A 411 -14.56 -4.97 0.23
C PHE A 411 -14.71 -3.43 0.19
N ALA A 412 -14.99 -2.81 1.33
CA ALA A 412 -15.07 -1.35 1.45
C ALA A 412 -13.79 -0.65 1.01
N GLY A 413 -12.63 -1.27 1.23
CA GLY A 413 -11.32 -0.77 0.82
C GLY A 413 -11.07 -0.79 -0.70
N PHE A 414 -11.81 -1.57 -1.49
CA PHE A 414 -11.57 -1.64 -2.94
C PHE A 414 -11.95 -0.34 -3.64
N PRO A 415 -11.04 0.28 -4.41
CA PRO A 415 -11.38 1.43 -5.25
C PRO A 415 -12.38 1.04 -6.36
N SER A 416 -13.05 2.05 -6.89
CA SER A 416 -13.86 1.89 -8.10
C SER A 416 -13.08 2.38 -9.32
N TYR A 417 -12.78 1.48 -10.25
CA TYR A 417 -12.19 1.79 -11.55
C TYR A 417 -13.06 1.19 -12.63
N ASN A 418 -13.26 1.90 -13.73
CA ASN A 418 -14.08 1.42 -14.84
C ASN A 418 -15.46 0.88 -14.42
N GLY A 419 -16.07 1.44 -13.37
CA GLY A 419 -17.35 0.99 -12.81
C GLY A 419 -17.29 -0.38 -12.11
N MET A 420 -16.11 -0.87 -11.76
CA MET A 420 -15.88 -2.13 -11.04
C MET A 420 -15.15 -1.88 -9.71
N ARG A 421 -15.43 -2.68 -8.70
CA ARG A 421 -14.71 -2.67 -7.43
C ARG A 421 -13.47 -3.55 -7.55
N MET A 422 -12.31 -2.92 -7.76
CA MET A 422 -11.07 -3.65 -8.02
C MET A 422 -9.84 -2.90 -7.50
N LYS A 423 -8.84 -3.66 -7.07
CA LYS A 423 -7.50 -3.18 -6.74
C LYS A 423 -6.67 -3.07 -8.02
N SER A 424 -5.98 -1.96 -8.18
CA SER A 424 -4.97 -1.79 -9.24
C SER A 424 -3.56 -2.04 -8.71
N GLY A 425 -2.67 -2.46 -9.60
CA GLY A 425 -1.24 -2.56 -9.36
C GLY A 425 -0.44 -1.92 -10.49
N THR A 426 0.65 -1.23 -10.16
CA THR A 426 1.56 -0.62 -11.13
C THR A 426 2.96 -0.57 -10.54
N ILE A 427 3.92 -1.11 -11.26
CA ILE A 427 5.35 -0.83 -11.16
C ILE A 427 5.87 -0.69 -12.59
N SER A 428 7.18 -0.50 -12.79
CA SER A 428 7.75 -0.32 -14.15
C SER A 428 7.35 -1.47 -15.08
N ALA A 429 6.74 -1.14 -16.22
CA ALA A 429 6.25 -2.08 -17.23
C ALA A 429 5.31 -3.19 -16.72
N VAL A 430 4.68 -3.00 -15.56
CA VAL A 430 3.70 -3.93 -14.98
C VAL A 430 2.39 -3.22 -14.71
N LYS A 431 1.29 -3.83 -15.09
CA LYS A 431 -0.07 -3.39 -14.78
C LYS A 431 -0.94 -4.57 -14.38
N GLY A 432 -1.73 -4.40 -13.32
CA GLY A 432 -2.68 -5.41 -12.89
C GLY A 432 -3.98 -4.82 -12.36
N PHE A 433 -5.04 -5.60 -12.45
CA PHE A 433 -6.33 -5.38 -11.81
C PHE A 433 -6.86 -6.71 -11.26
N CYS A 434 -7.44 -6.68 -10.06
CA CYS A 434 -8.16 -7.82 -9.52
C CYS A 434 -9.31 -7.33 -8.62
N GLY A 435 -10.41 -8.07 -8.57
CA GLY A 435 -11.55 -7.67 -7.76
C GLY A 435 -12.84 -8.32 -8.20
N TYR A 436 -13.94 -7.59 -8.00
CA TYR A 436 -15.30 -8.06 -8.13
C TYR A 436 -16.12 -7.15 -9.04
N HIS A 437 -17.05 -7.76 -9.77
CA HIS A 437 -18.03 -7.05 -10.56
C HIS A 437 -19.37 -7.78 -10.56
N ARG A 438 -20.46 -7.03 -10.42
CA ARG A 438 -21.81 -7.52 -10.64
C ARG A 438 -22.36 -6.90 -11.93
N SER A 439 -22.68 -7.75 -12.90
CA SER A 439 -23.26 -7.31 -14.17
C SER A 439 -24.64 -6.69 -13.97
N ASN A 440 -24.82 -5.49 -14.43
CA ASN A 440 -26.14 -4.83 -14.40
C ASN A 440 -27.15 -5.48 -15.36
N LYS A 441 -26.67 -6.16 -16.41
CA LYS A 441 -27.50 -6.80 -17.42
C LYS A 441 -28.05 -8.15 -16.96
N THR A 442 -27.21 -8.95 -16.28
CA THR A 442 -27.53 -10.34 -15.95
C THR A 442 -27.71 -10.59 -14.45
N GLY A 443 -27.32 -9.63 -13.61
CA GLY A 443 -27.26 -9.78 -12.15
C GLY A 443 -26.16 -10.74 -11.65
N LYS A 444 -25.42 -11.39 -12.55
CA LYS A 444 -24.35 -12.31 -12.20
C LYS A 444 -23.15 -11.59 -11.59
N GLU A 445 -22.53 -12.23 -10.60
CA GLU A 445 -21.31 -11.74 -9.97
C GLU A 445 -20.09 -12.47 -10.51
N TYR A 446 -19.01 -11.70 -10.72
CA TYR A 446 -17.72 -12.20 -11.21
C TYR A 446 -16.61 -11.77 -10.27
N VAL A 447 -15.65 -12.66 -10.10
CA VAL A 447 -14.34 -12.35 -9.51
C VAL A 447 -13.29 -12.55 -10.59
N PHE A 448 -12.29 -11.66 -10.64
CA PHE A 448 -11.27 -11.71 -11.67
C PHE A 448 -9.91 -11.22 -11.19
N ALA A 449 -8.87 -11.66 -11.89
CA ALA A 449 -7.51 -11.12 -11.83
C ALA A 449 -6.95 -11.02 -13.23
N PHE A 450 -6.37 -9.87 -13.58
CA PHE A 450 -5.80 -9.54 -14.88
C PHE A 450 -4.43 -8.89 -14.68
N LEU A 451 -3.37 -9.56 -15.12
CA LEU A 451 -1.98 -9.11 -14.99
C LEU A 451 -1.33 -8.99 -16.36
N VAL A 452 -0.53 -7.93 -16.55
CA VAL A 452 0.28 -7.68 -17.74
C VAL A 452 1.66 -7.23 -17.30
N ASN A 453 2.69 -7.93 -17.75
CA ASN A 453 4.09 -7.63 -17.46
C ASN A 453 4.87 -7.40 -18.76
N ASN A 454 5.83 -6.49 -18.72
CA ASN A 454 6.72 -6.17 -19.83
C ASN A 454 5.98 -5.63 -21.09
N TYR A 455 4.94 -4.83 -20.88
CA TYR A 455 4.29 -4.10 -21.99
C TYR A 455 5.14 -2.91 -22.41
N SER A 456 5.03 -2.50 -23.68
CA SER A 456 5.68 -1.31 -24.24
C SER A 456 4.72 -0.09 -24.23
N GLY A 457 5.27 1.11 -24.37
CA GLY A 457 4.48 2.35 -24.48
C GLY A 457 3.87 2.83 -23.17
N SER A 458 2.78 3.61 -23.23
CA SER A 458 2.24 4.27 -22.04
C SER A 458 1.34 3.38 -21.19
N SER A 459 1.41 3.53 -19.87
CA SER A 459 0.53 2.85 -18.91
C SER A 459 -0.95 3.20 -19.13
N GLY A 460 -1.28 4.44 -19.52
CA GLY A 460 -2.65 4.83 -19.82
C GLY A 460 -3.26 4.08 -21.02
N ALA A 461 -2.47 3.83 -22.06
CA ALA A 461 -2.92 3.09 -23.22
C ALA A 461 -3.20 1.61 -22.88
N ILE A 462 -2.31 0.94 -22.14
CA ILE A 462 -2.56 -0.45 -21.73
C ILE A 462 -3.77 -0.58 -20.81
N VAL A 463 -3.96 0.38 -19.88
CA VAL A 463 -5.15 0.43 -19.00
C VAL A 463 -6.44 0.49 -19.81
N SER A 464 -6.51 1.36 -20.84
CA SER A 464 -7.68 1.48 -21.68
C SER A 464 -8.02 0.17 -22.39
N LYS A 465 -7.00 -0.56 -22.86
CA LYS A 465 -7.17 -1.86 -23.53
C LYS A 465 -7.61 -2.95 -22.56
N MET A 466 -7.05 -2.99 -21.35
CA MET A 466 -7.50 -3.89 -20.28
C MET A 466 -8.96 -3.62 -19.90
N TYR A 467 -9.38 -2.35 -19.86
CA TYR A 467 -10.76 -1.98 -19.60
C TYR A 467 -11.72 -2.43 -20.70
N GLN A 468 -11.29 -2.39 -21.97
CA GLN A 468 -12.10 -2.91 -23.08
C GLN A 468 -12.41 -4.40 -22.90
N VAL A 469 -11.44 -5.21 -22.47
CA VAL A 469 -11.67 -6.63 -22.14
C VAL A 469 -12.62 -6.77 -20.96
N LEU A 470 -12.38 -6.04 -19.86
CA LEU A 470 -13.21 -6.12 -18.65
C LEU A 470 -14.63 -5.59 -18.87
N ASN A 471 -14.87 -4.72 -19.86
CA ASN A 471 -16.22 -4.22 -20.21
C ASN A 471 -17.17 -5.34 -20.63
N GLU A 472 -16.66 -6.46 -21.10
CA GLU A 472 -17.49 -7.62 -21.45
C GLU A 472 -18.20 -8.23 -20.22
N LEU A 473 -17.77 -7.90 -19.02
CA LEU A 473 -18.40 -8.31 -17.76
C LEU A 473 -19.63 -7.45 -17.39
N LYS A 474 -19.78 -6.27 -17.99
CA LYS A 474 -20.89 -5.34 -17.72
C LYS A 474 -22.20 -5.76 -18.47
#